data_4204a5dec79ccba6a9f7766b97c5c77a
#
_entry.id   4204a5dec79ccba6a9f7766b97c5c77a
#
_cell.length_a   1.000
_cell.length_b   1.000
_cell.length_c   1.000
_cell.angle_alpha   90.00
_cell.angle_beta   90.00
_cell.angle_gamma   90.00
#
_symmetry.space_group_name_H-M   'P 1'
#
loop_
_entity.id
_entity.type
_entity.pdbx_description
1 polymer ?
#
loop_
_entity_poly.entity_id
_entity_poly.type
_entity_poly.pdbx_seq_one_letter_code
_entity_poly.pdbx_strand_id
1 'polypeptide(L)'
;TEDLAVRIREENKSGRISLALNGTAGGNDSELGSYLGRVFHYADGAESTERLGLTENGASSFGIPLSFGLGVKIQLSHHFYAGTGLTYTFLERRFPGAYNSGDGSMPVNGLVLHNMQYIGIPIDIYYEPFNLKSFRFYLFAGGAGELCTSNRYRMPGESLDLKTKVKGPIFSVNAGAGVEFKFNNTVGVYLDPSVKYYFKNNHPRSVRT
;
A
#
# COMPACT_ATOMS: atom_id res chain seq x y z
N THR A 1 2.86 7.29 7.49
CA THR A 1 2.81 5.82 7.42
C THR A 1 3.94 5.30 8.26
N GLU A 2 3.62 4.53 9.29
CA GLU A 2 4.61 3.86 10.14
C GLU A 2 4.58 2.37 9.82
N ASP A 3 5.72 1.83 9.43
CA ASP A 3 5.90 0.40 9.14
C ASP A 3 6.59 -0.26 10.31
N LEU A 4 5.90 -1.18 10.97
CA LEU A 4 6.48 -2.03 11.99
C LEU A 4 6.75 -3.41 11.41
N ALA A 5 7.99 -3.86 11.46
CA ALA A 5 8.37 -5.13 10.87
C ALA A 5 9.46 -5.87 11.66
N VAL A 6 9.45 -7.18 11.53
CA VAL A 6 10.46 -8.09 12.11
C VAL A 6 11.34 -8.61 10.98
N ARG A 7 12.65 -8.40 11.11
CA ARG A 7 13.64 -8.91 10.19
C ARG A 7 14.37 -10.12 10.79
N ILE A 8 14.34 -11.23 10.07
CA ILE A 8 15.16 -12.42 10.36
C ILE A 8 16.36 -12.37 9.43
N ARG A 9 17.56 -12.31 9.99
CA ARG A 9 18.80 -12.28 9.23
C ARG A 9 19.52 -13.62 9.37
N GLU A 10 19.73 -14.32 8.28
CA GLU A 10 20.68 -15.42 8.21
C GLU A 10 22.06 -14.87 7.83
N GLU A 11 23.01 -14.96 8.76
CA GLU A 11 24.37 -14.54 8.53
C GLU A 11 25.16 -15.70 7.91
N ASN A 12 25.09 -15.80 6.58
CA ASN A 12 25.97 -16.70 5.85
C ASN A 12 27.31 -15.98 5.58
N LYS A 13 28.43 -16.60 5.91
CA LYS A 13 29.79 -16.02 5.82
C LYS A 13 30.25 -15.54 4.44
N SER A 14 29.44 -15.73 3.42
CA SER A 14 29.76 -15.40 2.03
C SER A 14 28.86 -14.33 1.40
N GLY A 15 27.80 -13.89 2.03
CA GLY A 15 26.87 -13.01 1.34
C GLY A 15 25.93 -12.33 2.33
N ARG A 16 25.97 -11.18 2.36
CA ARG A 16 25.31 -10.07 2.98
C ARG A 16 23.85 -9.98 2.53
N ILE A 17 23.10 -11.08 2.68
CA ILE A 17 21.68 -11.18 2.35
C ILE A 17 20.88 -11.16 3.65
N SER A 18 19.84 -10.33 3.71
CA SER A 18 18.90 -10.30 4.83
C SER A 18 17.49 -10.57 4.30
N LEU A 19 16.74 -11.38 5.02
CA LEU A 19 15.31 -11.56 4.80
C LEU A 19 14.52 -10.63 5.73
N ALA A 20 13.43 -10.08 5.24
CA ALA A 20 12.55 -9.22 6.00
C ALA A 20 11.10 -9.65 5.86
N LEU A 21 10.38 -9.69 6.97
CA LEU A 21 8.93 -9.74 7.00
C LEU A 21 8.44 -8.36 7.41
N ASN A 22 7.57 -7.76 6.64
CA ASN A 22 7.05 -6.43 6.92
C ASN A 22 5.52 -6.41 6.98
N GLY A 23 5.01 -5.49 7.81
CA GLY A 23 3.62 -5.12 7.82
C GLY A 23 3.54 -3.60 7.81
N THR A 24 2.71 -3.05 6.94
CA THR A 24 2.50 -1.62 6.80
C THR A 24 1.06 -1.28 7.08
N ALA A 25 0.83 -0.29 7.94
CA ALA A 25 -0.44 0.38 8.08
C ALA A 25 -0.27 1.82 7.63
N GLY A 26 -0.97 2.22 6.56
CA GLY A 26 -0.91 3.56 6.03
C GLY A 26 -2.12 4.40 6.44
N GLY A 27 -1.94 5.69 6.66
CA GLY A 27 -3.03 6.65 6.80
C GLY A 27 -3.31 7.34 5.48
N ASN A 28 -4.57 7.59 5.17
CA ASN A 28 -4.96 8.50 4.12
C ASN A 28 -5.58 9.75 4.71
N ASP A 29 -5.37 10.80 4.00
CA ASP A 29 -5.46 12.18 4.31
C ASP A 29 -6.88 12.77 4.32
N SER A 30 -7.73 12.35 5.19
CA SER A 30 -8.88 13.21 5.44
C SER A 30 -8.93 13.82 6.85
N GLU A 31 -8.24 13.23 7.82
CA GLU A 31 -8.23 13.82 9.18
C GLU A 31 -6.89 13.71 9.93
N LEU A 32 -6.06 12.70 9.65
CA LEU A 32 -4.76 12.53 10.30
C LEU A 32 -3.62 13.26 9.59
N GLY A 33 -3.76 13.54 8.30
CA GLY A 33 -2.80 14.26 7.47
C GLY A 33 -2.60 15.73 7.82
N SER A 34 -3.46 16.29 8.64
CA SER A 34 -3.27 17.64 9.17
C SER A 34 -2.07 17.76 10.11
N TYR A 35 -1.56 16.66 10.64
CA TYR A 35 -0.44 16.64 11.60
C TYR A 35 0.88 16.13 11.04
N LEU A 36 0.91 15.40 9.92
CA LEU A 36 2.12 14.70 9.43
C LEU A 36 2.49 14.90 7.96
N GLY A 37 1.93 15.87 7.29
CA GLY A 37 2.36 16.22 5.93
C GLY A 37 1.28 16.00 4.86
N ARG A 38 1.25 16.91 3.91
CA ARG A 38 0.26 16.95 2.83
C ARG A 38 0.51 15.83 1.82
N VAL A 39 -0.41 14.91 1.68
CA VAL A 39 -0.51 14.04 0.51
C VAL A 39 -1.35 14.78 -0.54
N PHE A 40 -0.83 14.94 -1.75
CA PHE A 40 -1.55 15.63 -2.81
C PHE A 40 -2.65 14.73 -3.39
N HIS A 41 -3.89 15.20 -3.31
CA HIS A 41 -5.02 14.58 -3.99
C HIS A 41 -5.07 14.97 -5.46
N TYR A 42 -5.15 13.98 -6.32
CA TYR A 42 -5.72 14.16 -7.65
C TYR A 42 -6.86 13.17 -7.82
N ALA A 43 -8.06 13.70 -7.71
CA ALA A 43 -9.29 12.94 -7.95
C ALA A 43 -9.68 13.06 -9.42
N ASP A 44 -9.71 11.95 -10.11
CA ASP A 44 -10.63 11.74 -11.23
C ASP A 44 -10.76 10.24 -11.50
N GLY A 45 -11.69 9.59 -10.81
CA GLY A 45 -11.99 8.17 -10.96
C GLY A 45 -13.49 7.90 -11.06
N ALA A 46 -14.30 8.94 -11.34
CA ALA A 46 -15.75 8.82 -11.43
C ALA A 46 -16.22 7.94 -12.61
N GLU A 47 -15.47 7.87 -13.70
CA GLU A 47 -15.89 7.13 -14.90
C GLU A 47 -16.01 5.62 -14.74
N SER A 48 -15.35 5.01 -13.76
CA SER A 48 -15.37 3.55 -13.65
C SER A 48 -16.61 2.99 -12.95
N THR A 49 -17.26 3.77 -12.09
CA THR A 49 -18.45 3.35 -11.35
C THR A 49 -19.74 3.52 -12.15
N GLU A 50 -19.84 4.53 -12.99
CA GLU A 50 -21.01 4.76 -13.84
C GLU A 50 -21.25 3.62 -14.84
N ARG A 51 -20.16 3.04 -15.39
CA ARG A 51 -20.26 1.87 -16.29
C ARG A 51 -20.80 0.62 -15.62
N LEU A 52 -20.82 0.58 -14.30
CA LEU A 52 -21.36 -0.52 -13.50
C LEU A 52 -22.80 -0.27 -13.05
N GLY A 53 -23.41 0.83 -13.46
CA GLY A 53 -24.71 1.27 -12.95
C GLY A 53 -24.66 1.76 -11.49
N LEU A 54 -23.48 2.08 -10.99
CA LEU A 54 -23.22 2.54 -9.64
C LEU A 54 -22.93 4.04 -9.64
N THR A 55 -23.82 4.82 -9.01
CA THR A 55 -23.65 6.26 -8.84
C THR A 55 -23.24 6.57 -7.41
N GLU A 56 -22.18 7.36 -7.23
CA GLU A 56 -21.75 7.82 -5.91
C GLU A 56 -22.54 9.05 -5.47
N ASN A 57 -23.20 8.99 -4.29
CA ASN A 57 -24.11 10.02 -3.82
C ASN A 57 -23.55 10.81 -2.62
N GLY A 58 -22.25 10.76 -2.33
CA GLY A 58 -21.68 11.47 -1.19
C GLY A 58 -20.20 11.24 -0.94
N ALA A 59 -19.72 11.71 0.21
CA ALA A 59 -18.32 11.61 0.59
C ALA A 59 -17.92 10.15 0.81
N SER A 60 -16.70 9.81 0.37
CA SER A 60 -16.11 8.49 0.56
C SER A 60 -15.29 8.45 1.85
N SER A 61 -15.43 7.37 2.59
CA SER A 61 -14.56 7.04 3.72
C SER A 61 -13.59 5.94 3.29
N PHE A 62 -12.31 6.13 3.59
CA PHE A 62 -11.27 5.17 3.26
C PHE A 62 -10.83 4.44 4.53
N GLY A 63 -10.75 3.12 4.46
CA GLY A 63 -10.14 2.31 5.49
C GLY A 63 -8.62 2.47 5.53
N ILE A 64 -7.99 2.06 6.62
CA ILE A 64 -6.53 2.06 6.74
C ILE A 64 -5.97 1.02 5.76
N PRO A 65 -5.10 1.42 4.80
CA PRO A 65 -4.42 0.48 3.93
C PRO A 65 -3.54 -0.47 4.75
N LEU A 66 -3.73 -1.77 4.56
CA LEU A 66 -2.92 -2.80 5.20
C LEU A 66 -2.08 -3.50 4.14
N SER A 67 -0.78 -3.57 4.35
CA SER A 67 0.13 -4.31 3.47
C SER A 67 0.98 -5.28 4.28
N PHE A 68 1.22 -6.45 3.69
CA PHE A 68 2.14 -7.45 4.22
C PHE A 68 3.14 -7.80 3.13
N GLY A 69 4.39 -8.07 3.51
CA GLY A 69 5.40 -8.36 2.53
C GLY A 69 6.55 -9.21 3.05
N LEU A 70 7.19 -9.88 2.09
CA LEU A 70 8.46 -10.56 2.26
C LEU A 70 9.50 -9.83 1.42
N GLY A 71 10.63 -9.49 2.02
CA GLY A 71 11.69 -8.75 1.36
C GLY A 71 13.04 -9.43 1.50
N VAL A 72 13.88 -9.16 0.52
CA VAL A 72 15.28 -9.54 0.50
C VAL A 72 16.10 -8.27 0.34
N LYS A 73 17.10 -8.09 1.19
CA LYS A 73 18.04 -6.96 1.13
C LYS A 73 19.44 -7.51 0.92
N ILE A 74 20.11 -7.02 -0.11
CA ILE A 74 21.44 -7.44 -0.54
C ILE A 74 22.39 -6.26 -0.35
N GLN A 75 23.54 -6.50 0.27
CA GLN A 75 24.55 -5.48 0.44
C GLN A 75 25.36 -5.30 -0.85
N LEU A 76 25.36 -4.07 -1.37
CA LEU A 76 26.13 -3.68 -2.55
C LEU A 76 27.52 -3.15 -2.17
N SER A 77 27.60 -2.37 -1.09
CA SER A 77 28.86 -1.83 -0.58
C SER A 77 28.78 -1.66 0.95
N HIS A 78 29.79 -1.07 1.57
CA HIS A 78 29.82 -0.88 3.03
C HIS A 78 28.59 -0.14 3.61
N HIS A 79 28.04 0.81 2.84
CA HIS A 79 26.93 1.66 3.28
C HIS A 79 25.67 1.51 2.41
N PHE A 80 25.75 0.82 1.27
CA PHE A 80 24.66 0.73 0.33
C PHE A 80 24.12 -0.70 0.21
N TYR A 81 22.79 -0.80 0.18
CA TYR A 81 22.06 -2.05 0.01
C TYR A 81 20.97 -1.85 -1.04
N ALA A 82 20.68 -2.90 -1.80
CA ALA A 82 19.50 -3.01 -2.63
C ALA A 82 18.49 -3.93 -1.98
N GLY A 83 17.23 -3.57 -2.02
CA GLY A 83 16.13 -4.38 -1.53
C GLY A 83 15.07 -4.61 -2.60
N THR A 84 14.47 -5.78 -2.55
CA THR A 84 13.29 -6.12 -3.34
C THR A 84 12.44 -7.12 -2.57
N GLY A 85 11.26 -7.41 -3.06
CA GLY A 85 10.38 -8.33 -2.37
C GLY A 85 9.04 -8.55 -3.07
N LEU A 86 8.12 -9.13 -2.32
CA LEU A 86 6.73 -9.29 -2.71
C LEU A 86 5.85 -8.68 -1.64
N THR A 87 4.92 -7.84 -2.04
CA THR A 87 3.96 -7.21 -1.14
C THR A 87 2.53 -7.57 -1.54
N TYR A 88 1.69 -7.76 -0.54
CA TYR A 88 0.25 -7.92 -0.71
C TYR A 88 -0.45 -6.81 0.06
N THR A 89 -1.30 -6.05 -0.62
CA THR A 89 -2.00 -4.91 -0.01
C THR A 89 -3.49 -5.07 -0.12
N PHE A 90 -4.17 -4.77 0.98
CA PHE A 90 -5.61 -4.72 1.11
C PHE A 90 -6.07 -3.28 1.32
N LEU A 91 -7.01 -2.82 0.48
CA LEU A 91 -7.62 -1.48 0.55
C LEU A 91 -9.13 -1.63 0.67
N GLU A 92 -9.72 -0.82 1.54
CA GLU A 92 -11.16 -0.71 1.70
C GLU A 92 -11.60 0.74 1.52
N ARG A 93 -12.71 0.92 0.81
CA ARG A 93 -13.40 2.20 0.66
C ARG A 93 -14.87 2.00 0.90
N ARG A 94 -15.51 2.96 1.55
CA ARG A 94 -16.95 2.98 1.80
C ARG A 94 -17.52 4.29 1.27
N PHE A 95 -18.61 4.22 0.55
CA PHE A 95 -19.31 5.40 0.06
C PHE A 95 -20.81 5.14 -0.08
N PRO A 96 -21.65 6.16 0.15
CA PRO A 96 -23.07 6.07 -0.17
C PRO A 96 -23.25 6.07 -1.69
N GLY A 97 -24.05 5.16 -2.21
CA GLY A 97 -24.26 5.06 -3.65
C GLY A 97 -25.65 4.50 -4.00
N ALA A 98 -26.03 4.69 -5.26
CA ALA A 98 -27.21 4.11 -5.86
C ALA A 98 -26.79 3.10 -6.93
N TYR A 99 -27.40 1.94 -6.93
CA TYR A 99 -27.21 0.93 -7.96
C TYR A 99 -28.46 0.82 -8.83
N ASN A 100 -28.27 0.92 -10.14
CA ASN A 100 -29.31 0.71 -11.13
C ASN A 100 -28.95 -0.52 -11.97
N SER A 101 -29.76 -1.56 -11.89
CA SER A 101 -29.55 -2.81 -12.61
C SER A 101 -29.80 -2.70 -14.13
N GLY A 102 -30.43 -1.60 -14.59
CA GLY A 102 -30.75 -1.39 -16.01
C GLY A 102 -31.95 -2.21 -16.54
N ASP A 103 -32.58 -2.96 -15.66
CA ASP A 103 -33.78 -3.81 -16.02
C ASP A 103 -35.14 -3.09 -15.85
N GLY A 104 -35.09 -1.79 -15.54
CA GLY A 104 -36.28 -0.98 -15.26
C GLY A 104 -36.71 -0.97 -13.80
N SER A 105 -35.99 -1.66 -12.93
CA SER A 105 -36.19 -1.60 -11.47
C SER A 105 -35.79 -0.24 -10.90
N MET A 106 -36.38 0.13 -9.77
CA MET A 106 -35.97 1.35 -9.07
C MET A 106 -34.53 1.25 -8.56
N PRO A 107 -33.72 2.32 -8.64
CA PRO A 107 -32.37 2.30 -8.10
C PRO A 107 -32.36 1.98 -6.60
N VAL A 108 -31.48 1.07 -6.22
CA VAL A 108 -31.27 0.70 -4.81
C VAL A 108 -30.22 1.61 -4.21
N ASN A 109 -30.58 2.33 -3.15
CA ASN A 109 -29.68 3.21 -2.42
C ASN A 109 -29.11 2.52 -1.18
N GLY A 110 -27.79 2.63 -0.95
CA GLY A 110 -27.19 2.03 0.21
C GLY A 110 -25.70 2.37 0.37
N LEU A 111 -25.11 1.82 1.42
CA LEU A 111 -23.67 1.92 1.63
C LEU A 111 -22.95 0.89 0.77
N VAL A 112 -22.07 1.35 -0.11
CA VAL A 112 -21.24 0.50 -0.97
C VAL A 112 -19.90 0.27 -0.29
N LEU A 113 -19.52 -1.00 -0.14
CA LEU A 113 -18.20 -1.44 0.29
C LEU A 113 -17.38 -1.80 -0.94
N HIS A 114 -16.27 -1.12 -1.13
CA HIS A 114 -15.34 -1.33 -2.23
C HIS A 114 -14.01 -1.88 -1.69
N ASN A 115 -13.71 -3.12 -2.01
CA ASN A 115 -12.51 -3.82 -1.57
C ASN A 115 -11.58 -4.07 -2.75
N MET A 116 -10.32 -3.68 -2.59
CA MET A 116 -9.28 -3.87 -3.59
C MET A 116 -8.09 -4.59 -2.97
N GLN A 117 -7.50 -5.49 -3.76
CA GLN A 117 -6.31 -6.26 -3.37
C GLN A 117 -5.24 -6.09 -4.43
N TYR A 118 -4.02 -5.88 -3.99
CA TYR A 118 -2.86 -5.67 -4.86
C TYR A 118 -1.71 -6.59 -4.48
N ILE A 119 -1.02 -7.07 -5.50
CA ILE A 119 0.30 -7.70 -5.35
C ILE A 119 1.31 -6.75 -5.97
N GLY A 120 2.42 -6.50 -5.28
CA GLY A 120 3.44 -5.56 -5.71
C GLY A 120 4.84 -6.09 -5.54
N ILE A 121 5.75 -5.54 -6.34
CA ILE A 121 7.19 -5.78 -6.27
C ILE A 121 7.84 -4.43 -6.01
N PRO A 122 8.34 -4.17 -4.78
CA PRO A 122 9.16 -3.01 -4.47
C PRO A 122 10.61 -3.22 -4.91
N ILE A 123 11.28 -2.12 -5.24
CA ILE A 123 12.72 -2.05 -5.47
C ILE A 123 13.23 -0.80 -4.79
N ASP A 124 14.07 -0.97 -3.78
CA ASP A 124 14.56 0.11 -2.93
C ASP A 124 16.08 0.08 -2.81
N ILE A 125 16.67 1.26 -2.70
CA ILE A 125 18.07 1.44 -2.35
C ILE A 125 18.12 2.01 -0.94
N TYR A 126 18.97 1.44 -0.11
CA TYR A 126 19.18 1.83 1.28
C TYR A 126 20.59 2.37 1.44
N TYR A 127 20.70 3.46 2.18
CA TYR A 127 21.98 4.03 2.60
C TYR A 127 22.06 3.98 4.13
N GLU A 128 23.07 3.30 4.67
CA GLU A 128 23.29 3.12 6.10
C GLU A 128 24.48 3.95 6.57
N PRO A 129 24.27 5.24 6.96
CA PRO A 129 25.36 6.12 7.41
C PRO A 129 25.97 5.69 8.75
N PHE A 130 25.13 5.15 9.64
CA PHE A 130 25.53 4.82 11.01
C PHE A 130 25.08 3.41 11.39
N ASN A 131 26.01 2.63 11.94
CA ASN A 131 25.77 1.29 12.44
C ASN A 131 26.37 1.18 13.84
N LEU A 132 25.53 1.36 14.86
CA LEU A 132 25.86 1.14 16.25
C LEU A 132 25.64 -0.33 16.61
N LYS A 133 26.22 -0.81 17.72
CA LYS A 133 26.12 -2.24 18.11
C LYS A 133 24.69 -2.77 18.10
N SER A 134 23.73 -2.00 18.65
CA SER A 134 22.34 -2.42 18.78
C SER A 134 21.37 -1.70 17.84
N PHE A 135 21.79 -0.58 17.25
CA PHE A 135 20.95 0.24 16.39
C PHE A 135 21.59 0.45 15.03
N ARG A 136 20.77 0.41 13.99
CA ARG A 136 21.15 0.73 12.63
C ARG A 136 20.20 1.79 12.10
N PHE A 137 20.76 2.91 11.65
CA PHE A 137 20.00 3.98 11.00
C PHE A 137 20.24 3.93 9.50
N TYR A 138 19.18 4.11 8.74
CA TYR A 138 19.28 4.12 7.28
C TYR A 138 18.27 5.06 6.65
N LEU A 139 18.60 5.53 5.47
CA LEU A 139 17.71 6.21 4.54
C LEU A 139 17.40 5.25 3.40
N PHE A 140 16.22 5.37 2.84
CA PHE A 140 15.88 4.58 1.66
C PHE A 140 15.04 5.37 0.68
N ALA A 141 15.18 5.01 -0.59
CA ALA A 141 14.34 5.50 -1.67
C ALA A 141 14.18 4.41 -2.72
N GLY A 142 13.05 4.42 -3.38
CA GLY A 142 12.78 3.41 -4.38
C GLY A 142 11.45 3.59 -5.07
N GLY A 143 10.94 2.49 -5.60
CA GLY A 143 9.65 2.44 -6.26
C GLY A 143 9.04 1.06 -6.20
N ALA A 144 7.77 0.97 -6.57
CA ALA A 144 7.07 -0.29 -6.68
C ALA A 144 6.16 -0.32 -7.90
N GLY A 145 6.05 -1.51 -8.49
CA GLY A 145 5.00 -1.85 -9.44
C GLY A 145 3.99 -2.77 -8.76
N GLU A 146 2.70 -2.42 -8.83
CA GLU A 146 1.64 -3.16 -8.18
C GLU A 146 0.54 -3.52 -9.17
N LEU A 147 0.00 -4.73 -9.07
CA LEU A 147 -1.11 -5.25 -9.89
C LEU A 147 -2.35 -5.47 -9.03
N CYS A 148 -3.50 -4.99 -9.50
CA CYS A 148 -4.78 -5.27 -8.86
C CYS A 148 -5.19 -6.72 -9.14
N THR A 149 -5.30 -7.53 -8.09
CA THR A 149 -5.70 -8.94 -8.19
C THR A 149 -7.18 -9.15 -7.92
N SER A 150 -7.79 -8.25 -7.14
CA SER A 150 -9.22 -8.29 -6.83
C SER A 150 -9.78 -6.88 -6.70
N ASN A 151 -10.91 -6.65 -7.34
CA ASN A 151 -11.67 -5.41 -7.24
C ASN A 151 -13.16 -5.77 -7.12
N ARG A 152 -13.75 -5.50 -5.96
CA ARG A 152 -15.07 -5.97 -5.59
C ARG A 152 -15.90 -4.89 -4.92
N TYR A 153 -17.11 -4.67 -5.43
CA TYR A 153 -18.12 -3.80 -4.87
C TYR A 153 -19.22 -4.62 -4.24
N ARG A 154 -19.60 -4.31 -3.03
CA ARG A 154 -20.69 -4.93 -2.30
C ARG A 154 -21.61 -3.89 -1.68
N MET A 155 -22.90 -4.17 -1.64
CA MET A 155 -23.88 -3.40 -0.88
C MET A 155 -24.50 -4.32 0.17
N PRO A 156 -24.09 -4.18 1.46
CA PRO A 156 -24.65 -4.99 2.55
C PRO A 156 -26.17 -4.78 2.66
N GLY A 157 -26.92 -5.87 2.76
CA GLY A 157 -28.39 -5.82 2.79
C GLY A 157 -29.06 -6.00 1.43
N GLU A 158 -28.30 -5.90 0.35
CA GLU A 158 -28.76 -6.12 -1.02
C GLU A 158 -27.94 -7.22 -1.69
N SER A 159 -28.52 -7.86 -2.72
CA SER A 159 -27.82 -8.91 -3.47
C SER A 159 -26.76 -8.39 -4.44
N LEU A 160 -26.22 -7.19 -4.19
CA LEU A 160 -25.19 -6.60 -5.05
C LEU A 160 -23.80 -7.10 -4.68
N ASP A 161 -23.18 -7.83 -5.58
CA ASP A 161 -21.79 -8.28 -5.49
C ASP A 161 -21.16 -8.24 -6.90
N LEU A 162 -20.51 -7.13 -7.20
CA LEU A 162 -19.88 -6.88 -8.50
C LEU A 162 -18.38 -7.06 -8.41
N LYS A 163 -17.83 -7.92 -9.26
CA LYS A 163 -16.38 -8.07 -9.46
C LYS A 163 -16.00 -7.47 -10.79
N THR A 164 -15.01 -6.59 -10.77
CA THR A 164 -14.47 -5.98 -11.99
C THR A 164 -12.98 -6.21 -12.09
N LYS A 165 -12.51 -6.34 -13.32
CA LYS A 165 -11.07 -6.45 -13.59
C LYS A 165 -10.50 -5.07 -13.83
N VAL A 166 -9.51 -4.70 -13.06
CA VAL A 166 -8.70 -3.51 -13.27
C VAL A 166 -7.47 -3.90 -14.08
N LYS A 167 -7.21 -3.20 -15.17
CA LYS A 167 -6.11 -3.50 -16.10
C LYS A 167 -4.93 -2.56 -15.87
N GLY A 168 -3.74 -3.11 -15.97
CA GLY A 168 -2.49 -2.38 -15.92
C GLY A 168 -1.88 -2.34 -14.52
N PRO A 169 -0.57 -2.08 -14.42
CA PRO A 169 0.12 -1.86 -13.15
C PRO A 169 -0.09 -0.43 -12.64
N ILE A 170 -0.03 -0.29 -11.32
CA ILE A 170 0.18 0.99 -10.64
C ILE A 170 1.66 1.09 -10.31
N PHE A 171 2.25 2.24 -10.61
CA PHE A 171 3.63 2.55 -10.22
C PHE A 171 3.62 3.59 -9.10
N SER A 172 4.58 3.44 -8.20
CA SER A 172 4.82 4.39 -7.12
C SER A 172 6.29 4.60 -6.89
N VAL A 173 6.63 5.74 -6.28
CA VAL A 173 7.94 6.01 -5.72
C VAL A 173 7.80 6.28 -4.23
N ASN A 174 8.81 5.92 -3.47
CA ASN A 174 8.83 6.09 -2.03
C ASN A 174 10.20 6.57 -1.55
N ALA A 175 10.20 7.28 -0.44
CA ALA A 175 11.41 7.64 0.27
C ALA A 175 11.11 7.68 1.78
N GLY A 176 12.10 7.32 2.58
CA GLY A 176 11.94 7.29 4.02
C GLY A 176 13.26 7.18 4.76
N ALA A 177 13.14 7.14 6.07
CA ALA A 177 14.24 6.87 6.97
C ALA A 177 13.82 5.73 7.91
N GLY A 178 14.75 4.89 8.29
CA GLY A 178 14.45 3.77 9.16
C GLY A 178 15.44 3.61 10.29
N VAL A 179 14.98 2.94 11.33
CA VAL A 179 15.80 2.49 12.44
C VAL A 179 15.54 1.00 12.67
N GLU A 180 16.60 0.24 12.75
CA GLU A 180 16.58 -1.18 13.10
C GLU A 180 17.22 -1.36 14.49
N PHE A 181 16.50 -2.02 15.38
CA PHE A 181 17.02 -2.48 16.66
C PHE A 181 17.37 -3.96 16.56
N LYS A 182 18.63 -4.29 16.77
CA LYS A 182 19.16 -5.65 16.73
C LYS A 182 19.12 -6.28 18.12
N PHE A 183 18.39 -7.36 18.28
CA PHE A 183 18.41 -8.16 19.51
C PHE A 183 19.67 -9.04 19.56
N ASN A 184 20.08 -9.55 18.40
CA ASN A 184 21.30 -10.34 18.24
C ASN A 184 21.81 -10.20 16.80
N ASN A 185 22.79 -11.00 16.40
CA ASN A 185 23.34 -10.96 15.04
C ASN A 185 22.37 -11.45 13.96
N THR A 186 21.28 -12.10 14.34
CA THR A 186 20.35 -12.77 13.40
C THR A 186 18.99 -12.08 13.34
N VAL A 187 18.50 -11.54 14.45
CA VAL A 187 17.14 -11.02 14.57
C VAL A 187 17.15 -9.56 15.01
N GLY A 188 16.36 -8.75 14.35
CA GLY A 188 16.08 -7.36 14.69
C GLY A 188 14.66 -6.96 14.34
N VAL A 189 14.21 -5.87 14.93
CA VAL A 189 12.95 -5.18 14.60
C VAL A 189 13.28 -3.83 14.01
N TYR A 190 12.54 -3.41 13.01
CA TYR A 190 12.74 -2.12 12.38
C TYR A 190 11.45 -1.31 12.26
N LEU A 191 11.61 -0.01 12.21
CA LEU A 191 10.57 0.97 11.99
C LEU A 191 10.99 1.88 10.83
N ASP A 192 10.16 1.94 9.77
CA ASP A 192 10.46 2.61 8.51
C ASP A 192 9.39 3.65 8.11
N PRO A 193 9.32 4.81 8.80
CA PRO A 193 8.46 5.88 8.34
C PRO A 193 8.84 6.32 6.92
N SER A 194 7.83 6.39 6.05
CA SER A 194 8.04 6.70 4.63
C SER A 194 6.89 7.49 4.03
N VAL A 195 7.22 8.23 2.98
CA VAL A 195 6.26 8.89 2.11
C VAL A 195 6.25 8.15 0.78
N LYS A 196 5.06 7.84 0.29
CA LYS A 196 4.87 7.16 -0.99
C LYS A 196 3.98 8.01 -1.91
N TYR A 197 4.44 8.19 -3.15
CA TYR A 197 3.70 8.87 -4.20
C TYR A 197 3.32 7.87 -5.29
N TYR A 198 2.03 7.82 -5.64
CA TYR A 198 1.50 6.98 -6.70
C TYR A 198 1.32 7.79 -7.97
N PHE A 199 1.80 7.27 -9.11
CA PHE A 199 1.59 7.90 -10.40
C PHE A 199 0.13 7.74 -10.85
N LYS A 200 -0.38 8.76 -11.54
CA LYS A 200 -1.74 8.74 -12.10
C LYS A 200 -1.95 7.50 -12.98
N ASN A 201 -3.08 6.85 -12.78
CA ASN A 201 -3.45 5.63 -13.48
C ASN A 201 -4.98 5.57 -13.68
N ASN A 202 -5.45 4.61 -14.45
CA ASN A 202 -6.89 4.39 -14.73
C ASN A 202 -7.53 3.40 -13.75
N HIS A 203 -7.01 3.29 -12.53
CA HIS A 203 -7.59 2.43 -11.50
C HIS A 203 -8.77 3.12 -10.81
N PRO A 204 -9.72 2.34 -10.22
CA PRO A 204 -10.81 2.90 -9.43
C PRO A 204 -10.29 3.75 -8.27
N ARG A 205 -11.07 4.76 -7.91
CA ARG A 205 -10.73 5.67 -6.82
C ARG A 205 -10.42 4.91 -5.54
N SER A 206 -9.25 5.16 -4.99
CA SER A 206 -8.76 4.58 -3.75
C SER A 206 -7.86 5.59 -3.03
N VAL A 207 -7.27 5.21 -1.90
CA VAL A 207 -6.20 5.98 -1.24
C VAL A 207 -4.95 6.17 -2.10
N ARG A 208 -4.86 5.49 -3.25
CA ARG A 208 -3.70 5.47 -4.16
C ARG A 208 -3.96 6.18 -5.49
N THR A 209 -5.17 6.67 -5.71
CA THR A 209 -5.59 7.34 -6.98
C THR A 209 -6.36 8.61 -6.71
#